data_bd8f5bb9f9496f8e823132c89f0b98c6
#
_entry.id   bd8f5bb9f9496f8e823132c89f0b98c6
#
_cell.length_a   1.000
_cell.length_b   1.000
_cell.length_c   1.000
_cell.angle_alpha   90.00
_cell.angle_beta   90.00
_cell.angle_gamma   90.00
#
_symmetry.space_group_name_H-M   'P 1'
#
loop_
_entity.id
_entity.type
_entity.pdbx_description
1 polymer ?
#
loop_
_entity_poly.entity_id
_entity_poly.type
_entity_poly.pdbx_seq_one_letter_code
_entity_poly.pdbx_strand_id
1 'polypeptide(L)'
;MNTIVTFGEIMGRLCPPGFNRFRQALPGDLNLTFAGAEANVAASIAMLGGSTRFVTAIPDNDITQACLSNLRGLNVETSDIVLTDQGRLGLYFVEAGANQRPSRVIY
;
A
#
# COMPACT_ATOMS: atom_id res chain seq x y z
N MET A 1 17.07 -12.69 -17.06
CA MET A 1 16.04 -11.62 -17.03
C MET A 1 16.50 -10.52 -16.09
N ASN A 2 16.41 -9.28 -16.55
CA ASN A 2 16.75 -8.15 -15.70
C ASN A 2 15.67 -7.90 -14.66
N THR A 3 16.10 -7.56 -13.46
CA THR A 3 15.19 -7.23 -12.36
C THR A 3 15.16 -5.73 -12.16
N ILE A 4 13.97 -5.16 -12.07
CA ILE A 4 13.77 -3.76 -11.76
C ILE A 4 13.61 -3.63 -10.25
N VAL A 5 14.42 -2.77 -9.64
CA VAL A 5 14.39 -2.52 -8.21
C VAL A 5 13.73 -1.18 -7.97
N THR A 6 12.72 -1.14 -7.11
CA THR A 6 12.13 0.11 -6.65
C THR A 6 12.38 0.28 -5.16
N PHE A 7 12.59 1.53 -4.76
CA PHE A 7 12.90 1.88 -3.38
C PHE A 7 12.00 3.02 -2.93
N GLY A 8 11.28 2.82 -1.85
CA GLY A 8 10.37 3.84 -1.36
C GLY A 8 9.58 3.41 -0.15
N GLU A 9 8.53 4.15 0.16
CA GLU A 9 7.65 3.89 1.28
C GLU A 9 6.40 3.15 0.83
N ILE A 10 5.93 2.22 1.67
CA ILE A 10 4.61 1.63 1.53
C ILE A 10 3.81 1.96 2.79
N MET A 11 2.53 2.25 2.61
CA MET A 11 1.66 2.72 3.68
C MET A 11 0.36 1.93 3.70
N GLY A 12 -0.30 1.91 4.84
CA GLY A 12 -1.69 1.48 4.94
C GLY A 12 -2.60 2.58 4.41
N ARG A 13 -3.46 2.24 3.47
CA ARG A 13 -4.42 3.14 2.85
C ARG A 13 -5.80 2.82 3.39
N LEU A 14 -6.42 3.77 4.07
CA LEU A 14 -7.74 3.62 4.68
C LEU A 14 -8.76 4.40 3.86
N CYS A 15 -9.80 3.71 3.41
CA CYS A 15 -10.78 4.28 2.49
C CYS A 15 -12.19 3.87 2.90
N PRO A 16 -13.16 4.81 2.97
CA PRO A 16 -14.54 4.43 3.17
C PRO A 16 -15.04 3.53 2.03
N PRO A 17 -15.99 2.63 2.30
CA PRO A 17 -16.55 1.79 1.25
C PRO A 17 -17.28 2.63 0.20
N GLY A 18 -17.18 2.20 -1.06
CA GLY A 18 -17.83 2.88 -2.19
C GLY A 18 -17.30 4.29 -2.35
N PHE A 19 -18.21 5.23 -2.54
CA PHE A 19 -17.88 6.65 -2.70
C PHE A 19 -18.34 7.49 -1.50
N ASN A 20 -18.50 6.87 -0.35
CA ASN A 20 -18.92 7.57 0.86
C ASN A 20 -17.86 8.55 1.31
N ARG A 21 -18.31 9.67 1.87
CA ARG A 21 -17.42 10.63 2.55
C ARG A 21 -17.10 10.11 3.94
N PHE A 22 -15.98 10.60 4.51
CA PHE A 22 -15.61 10.22 5.89
C PHE A 22 -16.74 10.49 6.86
N ARG A 23 -17.40 11.65 6.74
CA ARG A 23 -18.49 12.04 7.64
C ARG A 23 -19.72 11.14 7.53
N GLN A 24 -19.86 10.42 6.41
CA GLN A 24 -20.94 9.46 6.22
C GLN A 24 -20.55 8.07 6.76
N ALA A 25 -19.29 7.71 6.61
CA ALA A 25 -18.79 6.38 6.95
C ALA A 25 -18.44 6.22 8.42
N LEU A 26 -18.05 7.32 9.09
CA LEU A 26 -17.53 7.27 10.46
C LEU A 26 -18.51 7.86 11.47
N PRO A 27 -18.68 7.21 12.64
CA PRO A 27 -18.02 5.99 13.07
C PRO A 27 -18.49 4.78 12.28
N GLY A 28 -17.58 3.89 11.92
CA GLY A 28 -17.88 2.72 11.13
C GLY A 28 -16.63 2.12 10.51
N ASP A 29 -16.79 1.39 9.42
CA ASP A 29 -15.73 0.63 8.79
C ASP A 29 -14.98 1.42 7.73
N LEU A 30 -13.67 1.17 7.68
CA LEU A 30 -12.81 1.63 6.59
C LEU A 30 -12.07 0.42 6.02
N ASN A 31 -11.95 0.36 4.71
CA ASN A 31 -11.14 -0.66 4.06
C ASN A 31 -9.67 -0.28 4.16
N LEU A 32 -8.84 -1.22 4.58
CA LEU A 32 -7.40 -1.03 4.62
C LEU A 32 -6.75 -1.80 3.50
N THR A 33 -5.99 -1.12 2.66
CA THR A 33 -5.15 -1.69 1.62
C THR A 33 -3.74 -1.14 1.77
N PHE A 34 -2.81 -1.64 0.96
CA PHE A 34 -1.43 -1.17 1.03
C PHE A 34 -1.07 -0.49 -0.28
N ALA A 35 -0.43 0.68 -0.19
CA ALA A 35 -0.12 1.48 -1.35
C ALA A 35 1.11 2.34 -1.13
N GLY A 36 1.78 2.64 -2.22
CA GLY A 36 2.93 3.53 -2.28
C GLY A 36 3.36 3.61 -3.73
N ALA A 37 3.89 4.76 -4.17
CA ALA A 37 4.19 4.96 -5.58
C ALA A 37 5.13 3.88 -6.12
N GLU A 38 6.23 3.63 -5.42
CA GLU A 38 7.27 2.69 -5.86
C GLU A 38 6.80 1.24 -5.73
N ALA A 39 6.00 0.94 -4.70
CA ALA A 39 5.40 -0.38 -4.54
C ALA A 39 4.38 -0.64 -5.65
N ASN A 40 3.60 0.37 -6.02
CA ASN A 40 2.62 0.27 -7.09
C ASN A 40 3.30 0.04 -8.44
N VAL A 41 4.42 0.71 -8.69
CA VAL A 41 5.21 0.48 -9.91
C VAL A 41 5.73 -0.96 -9.95
N ALA A 42 6.30 -1.44 -8.84
CA ALA A 42 6.80 -2.81 -8.77
C ALA A 42 5.68 -3.83 -9.03
N ALA A 43 4.52 -3.63 -8.40
CA ALA A 43 3.37 -4.51 -8.58
C ALA A 43 2.87 -4.50 -10.02
N SER A 44 2.79 -3.32 -10.64
CA SER A 44 2.32 -3.19 -12.03
C SER A 44 3.24 -3.91 -13.00
N ILE A 45 4.54 -3.74 -12.85
CA ILE A 45 5.52 -4.41 -13.73
C ILE A 45 5.46 -5.93 -13.53
N ALA A 46 5.36 -6.39 -12.27
CA ALA A 46 5.25 -7.82 -11.98
C ALA A 46 3.98 -8.41 -12.59
N MET A 47 2.86 -7.71 -12.53
CA MET A 47 1.60 -8.15 -13.12
C MET A 47 1.67 -8.24 -14.64
N LEU A 48 2.53 -7.45 -15.26
CA LEU A 48 2.77 -7.50 -16.71
C LEU A 48 3.84 -8.52 -17.10
N GLY A 49 4.30 -9.33 -16.16
CA GLY A 49 5.25 -10.42 -16.44
C GLY A 49 6.71 -10.06 -16.21
N GLY A 50 7.00 -8.87 -15.74
CA GLY A 50 8.37 -8.47 -15.42
C GLY A 50 8.83 -8.99 -14.06
N SER A 51 10.14 -8.87 -13.81
CA SER A 51 10.75 -9.22 -12.53
C SER A 51 11.01 -7.95 -11.74
N THR A 52 10.43 -7.84 -10.54
CA THR A 52 10.57 -6.65 -9.71
C THR A 52 10.93 -7.01 -8.28
N ARG A 53 11.65 -6.10 -7.65
CA ARG A 53 12.05 -6.18 -6.26
C ARG A 53 11.76 -4.84 -5.59
N PHE A 54 11.04 -4.86 -4.48
CA PHE A 54 10.73 -3.65 -3.73
C PHE A 54 11.59 -3.60 -2.48
N VAL A 55 12.18 -2.45 -2.20
CA VAL A 55 13.07 -2.23 -1.07
C VAL A 55 12.51 -1.13 -0.19
N THR A 56 12.38 -1.42 1.09
CA THR A 56 11.90 -0.49 2.10
C THR A 56 12.28 -1.01 3.49
N ALA A 57 11.99 -0.22 4.51
CA ALA A 57 12.12 -0.64 5.92
C ALA A 57 10.78 -0.41 6.61
N ILE A 58 10.23 -1.44 7.22
CA ILE A 58 8.94 -1.39 7.89
C ILE A 58 9.00 -2.17 9.21
N PRO A 59 8.15 -1.83 10.18
CA PRO A 59 8.16 -2.52 11.46
C PRO A 59 7.65 -3.97 11.32
N ASP A 60 8.14 -4.85 12.19
CA ASP A 60 7.74 -6.25 12.19
C ASP A 60 6.51 -6.43 13.09
N ASN A 61 5.38 -6.64 12.47
CA ASN A 61 4.11 -6.92 13.16
C ASN A 61 3.15 -7.60 12.17
N ASP A 62 1.98 -7.97 12.66
CA ASP A 62 1.00 -8.71 11.85
C ASP A 62 0.47 -7.89 10.68
N ILE A 63 0.36 -6.58 10.83
CA ILE A 63 -0.08 -5.71 9.72
C ILE A 63 0.96 -5.72 8.61
N THR A 64 2.23 -5.62 8.97
CA THR A 64 3.34 -5.71 8.01
C THR A 64 3.36 -7.08 7.33
N GLN A 65 3.10 -8.16 8.07
CA GLN A 65 3.06 -9.49 7.47
C GLN A 65 1.94 -9.59 6.44
N ALA A 66 0.79 -8.98 6.69
CA ALA A 66 -0.28 -8.90 5.70
C ALA A 66 0.15 -8.12 4.47
N CYS A 67 0.88 -7.02 4.65
CA CYS A 67 1.44 -6.23 3.56
C CYS A 67 2.40 -7.06 2.70
N LEU A 68 3.32 -7.77 3.33
CA LEU A 68 4.27 -8.64 2.62
C LEU A 68 3.55 -9.73 1.83
N SER A 69 2.54 -10.35 2.43
CA SER A 69 1.75 -11.38 1.75
C SER A 69 1.05 -10.81 0.52
N ASN A 70 0.54 -9.58 0.62
CA ASN A 70 -0.10 -8.90 -0.51
C ASN A 70 0.89 -8.68 -1.65
N LEU A 71 2.10 -8.17 -1.34
CA LEU A 71 3.13 -7.94 -2.35
C LEU A 71 3.58 -9.24 -3.00
N ARG A 72 3.78 -10.30 -2.20
CA ARG A 72 4.17 -11.62 -2.72
C ARG A 72 3.07 -12.19 -3.64
N GLY A 73 1.81 -11.99 -3.27
CA GLY A 73 0.69 -12.41 -4.10
C GLY A 73 0.65 -11.70 -5.45
N LEU A 74 1.27 -10.54 -5.56
CA LEU A 74 1.42 -9.78 -6.81
C LEU A 74 2.74 -10.08 -7.52
N ASN A 75 3.50 -11.08 -7.04
CA ASN A 75 4.79 -11.51 -7.59
C ASN A 75 5.91 -10.48 -7.46
N VAL A 76 5.82 -9.62 -6.47
CA VAL A 76 6.91 -8.70 -6.12
C VAL A 76 7.85 -9.41 -5.17
N GLU A 77 9.15 -9.35 -5.45
CA GLU A 77 10.18 -9.91 -4.56
C GLU A 77 10.35 -9.01 -3.34
N THR A 78 10.21 -9.58 -2.15
CA THR A 78 10.24 -8.84 -0.89
C THR A 78 11.43 -9.19 0.00
N SER A 79 12.37 -10.00 -0.48
CA SER A 79 13.46 -10.50 0.38
C SER A 79 14.42 -9.42 0.87
N ASP A 80 14.44 -8.26 0.22
CA ASP A 80 15.30 -7.13 0.62
C ASP A 80 14.55 -6.08 1.45
N ILE A 81 13.31 -6.35 1.83
CA ILE A 81 12.60 -5.48 2.75
C ILE A 81 13.16 -5.70 4.16
N VAL A 82 13.59 -4.62 4.80
CA VAL A 82 14.17 -4.67 6.14
C VAL A 82 13.04 -4.56 7.16
N LEU A 83 12.96 -5.53 8.05
CA LEU A 83 12.02 -5.48 9.17
C LEU A 83 12.72 -4.85 10.37
N THR A 84 12.11 -3.84 10.96
CA THR A 84 12.66 -3.12 12.12
C THR A 84 11.84 -3.39 13.37
N ASP A 85 12.43 -3.11 14.53
CA ASP A 85 11.72 -3.19 15.81
C ASP A 85 11.20 -1.83 16.27
N GLN A 86 11.26 -0.82 15.40
CA GLN A 86 10.91 0.56 15.74
C GLN A 86 9.86 1.09 14.77
N GLY A 87 9.07 2.05 15.26
CA GLY A 87 8.11 2.76 14.45
C GLY A 87 6.82 1.98 14.20
N ARG A 88 6.04 2.50 13.31
CA ARG A 88 4.82 1.86 12.81
C ARG A 88 4.69 2.09 11.31
N LEU A 89 3.87 1.26 10.67
CA LEU A 89 3.56 1.46 9.26
C LEU A 89 2.85 2.82 9.11
N GLY A 90 3.28 3.62 8.15
CA GLY A 90 2.62 4.87 7.85
C GLY A 90 1.19 4.63 7.38
N LEU A 91 0.29 5.54 7.74
CA LEU A 91 -1.12 5.45 7.38
C LEU A 91 -1.56 6.72 6.67
N TYR A 92 -2.47 6.59 5.73
CA TYR A 92 -3.16 7.74 5.18
C TYR A 92 -4.61 7.36 4.86
N PHE A 93 -5.45 8.38 4.78
CA PHE A 93 -6.88 8.23 4.55
C PHE A 93 -7.23 8.83 3.21
N VAL A 94 -8.06 8.13 2.45
CA VAL A 94 -8.51 8.58 1.14
C VAL A 94 -10.02 8.53 1.09
N GLU A 95 -10.61 9.64 0.69
CA GLU A 95 -12.02 9.72 0.34
C GLU A 95 -12.10 9.73 -1.19
N ALA A 96 -12.59 8.65 -1.77
CA ALA A 96 -12.63 8.51 -3.22
C ALA A 96 -13.59 9.54 -3.83
N GLY A 97 -13.13 10.22 -4.89
CA GLY A 97 -13.96 11.16 -5.61
C GLY A 97 -15.04 10.47 -6.42
N ALA A 98 -16.14 11.18 -6.66
CA ALA A 98 -17.25 10.69 -7.46
C ALA A 98 -17.81 11.84 -8.28
N ASN A 99 -18.08 11.57 -9.56
CA ASN A 99 -18.60 12.56 -10.50
C ASN A 99 -17.66 13.78 -10.56
N GLN A 100 -18.12 14.96 -10.13
CA GLN A 100 -17.30 16.16 -10.13
C GLN A 100 -16.62 16.43 -8.78
N ARG A 101 -16.83 15.58 -7.79
CA ARG A 101 -16.19 15.71 -6.48
C ARG A 101 -14.79 15.11 -6.54
N PRO A 102 -13.73 15.88 -6.24
CA PRO A 102 -12.37 15.35 -6.22
C PRO A 102 -12.15 14.38 -5.05
N SER A 103 -11.14 13.55 -5.17
CA SER A 103 -10.67 12.72 -4.07
C SER A 103 -9.99 13.60 -3.01
N ARG A 104 -10.09 13.19 -1.75
CA ARG A 104 -9.41 13.86 -0.63
C ARG A 104 -8.44 12.90 0.01
N VAL A 105 -7.25 13.40 0.33
CA VAL A 105 -6.19 12.59 0.97
C VAL A 105 -5.80 13.28 2.28
N ILE A 106 -5.77 12.48 3.36
CA ILE A 106 -5.34 12.96 4.68
C ILE A 106 -4.24 12.01 5.16
N TYR A 107 -3.05 12.58 5.40
CA TYR A 107 -1.92 11.82 5.92
C TYR A 107 -1.91 11.76 7.44
#